data_9321e0d5a74ec6b2fe0d2bc0d5f52e06
#
_entry.id   9321e0d5a74ec6b2fe0d2bc0d5f52e06
#
_cell.length_a   1.000
_cell.length_b   1.000
_cell.length_c   1.000
_cell.angle_alpha   90.00
_cell.angle_beta   90.00
_cell.angle_gamma   90.00
#
_symmetry.space_group_name_H-M   'P 1'
#
loop_
_entity.id
_entity.type
_entity.pdbx_description
1 polymer ?
#
loop_
_entity_poly.entity_id
_entity_poly.type
_entity_poly.pdbx_seq_one_letter_code
_entity_poly.pdbx_strand_id
1 'polypeptide(L)'
;MKRRPKEPLLRPLAIVYKITDAVETPVPAAEWTFSDILADPLIRERWQKVRTWFFLRESTYDMTNRCNIRCDGCYYYEGDKQFALENSDPEAWRRLLQAEKKRGITYVVLAGAEPALVPELCEVCYQEIPLGAIATNGLKAIPSSIRYRIHISAWGSDETSLRIRKAKNMLRRQLDNYGNDPRAVF
;
A
#
# COMPACT_ATOMS: atom_id res chain seq x y z
N MET A 1 -1.45 45.29 25.30
CA MET A 1 -0.90 44.19 24.49
C MET A 1 -1.97 43.70 23.52
N LYS A 2 -1.89 44.07 22.25
CA LYS A 2 -2.85 43.63 21.21
C LYS A 2 -2.37 42.29 20.66
N ARG A 3 -3.20 41.24 20.81
CA ARG A 3 -2.94 39.90 20.22
C ARG A 3 -3.05 40.00 18.70
N ARG A 4 -2.00 39.53 17.98
CA ARG A 4 -2.04 39.36 16.54
C ARG A 4 -3.00 38.24 16.20
N PRO A 5 -3.83 38.35 15.15
CA PRO A 5 -4.64 37.26 14.68
C PRO A 5 -3.76 36.13 14.11
N LYS A 6 -4.03 34.90 14.51
CA LYS A 6 -3.39 33.70 13.92
C LYS A 6 -3.94 33.53 12.50
N GLU A 7 -3.08 33.69 11.51
CA GLU A 7 -3.41 33.24 10.14
C GLU A 7 -3.70 31.74 10.11
N PRO A 8 -4.74 31.32 9.40
CA PRO A 8 -5.01 29.91 9.24
C PRO A 8 -3.96 29.30 8.30
N LEU A 9 -3.14 28.40 8.84
CA LEU A 9 -2.29 27.50 8.09
C LEU A 9 -3.17 26.55 7.27
N LEU A 10 -2.95 26.54 5.95
CA LEU A 10 -3.55 25.69 4.94
C LEU A 10 -4.93 26.15 4.41
N ARG A 11 -4.86 26.96 3.37
CA ARG A 11 -5.97 27.01 2.40
C ARG A 11 -5.91 25.72 1.56
N PRO A 12 -7.00 24.94 1.46
CA PRO A 12 -7.06 23.88 0.47
C PRO A 12 -6.98 24.53 -0.92
N LEU A 13 -6.03 24.08 -1.72
CA LEU A 13 -5.99 24.35 -3.15
C LEU A 13 -7.21 23.66 -3.78
N ALA A 14 -8.36 24.33 -3.78
CA ALA A 14 -9.47 23.96 -4.63
C ALA A 14 -9.08 24.33 -6.06
N ILE A 15 -8.57 23.36 -6.81
CA ILE A 15 -8.45 23.48 -8.26
C ILE A 15 -9.87 23.36 -8.81
N VAL A 16 -10.54 24.50 -8.99
CA VAL A 16 -11.82 24.55 -9.67
C VAL A 16 -11.52 24.49 -11.17
N TYR A 17 -11.68 23.33 -11.79
CA TYR A 17 -11.74 23.25 -13.23
C TYR A 17 -13.06 23.88 -13.68
N LYS A 18 -13.02 25.11 -14.21
CA LYS A 18 -14.10 25.61 -15.05
C LYS A 18 -14.04 24.84 -16.37
N ILE A 19 -14.94 23.90 -16.54
CA ILE A 19 -15.23 23.33 -17.86
C ILE A 19 -16.00 24.43 -18.60
N THR A 20 -15.31 25.23 -19.38
CA THR A 20 -15.94 26.10 -20.38
C THR A 20 -16.08 25.25 -21.63
N ASP A 21 -17.29 25.17 -22.18
CA ASP A 21 -17.62 24.50 -23.44
C ASP A 21 -17.03 25.27 -24.68
N ALA A 22 -15.75 25.59 -24.62
CA ALA A 22 -15.03 26.03 -25.78
C ALA A 22 -14.43 24.78 -26.42
N VAL A 23 -14.94 24.44 -27.61
CA VAL A 23 -14.27 23.49 -28.50
C VAL A 23 -12.92 24.10 -28.87
N GLU A 24 -11.94 23.89 -28.05
CA GLU A 24 -10.57 24.20 -28.41
C GLU A 24 -10.14 23.19 -29.48
N THR A 25 -9.78 23.73 -30.64
CA THR A 25 -9.03 22.98 -31.64
C THR A 25 -7.85 22.32 -30.92
N PRO A 26 -7.63 20.99 -31.08
CA PRO A 26 -6.54 20.32 -30.38
C PRO A 26 -5.23 21.00 -30.82
N VAL A 27 -4.60 21.70 -29.90
CA VAL A 27 -3.21 22.14 -30.07
C VAL A 27 -2.43 20.84 -30.27
N PRO A 28 -1.69 20.66 -31.39
CA PRO A 28 -0.89 19.47 -31.59
C PRO A 28 0.02 19.34 -30.35
N ALA A 29 -0.12 18.22 -29.65
CA ALA A 29 0.72 17.93 -28.52
C ALA A 29 2.17 17.97 -29.03
N ALA A 30 2.91 19.00 -28.65
CA ALA A 30 4.35 19.01 -28.91
C ALA A 30 4.89 17.76 -28.22
N GLU A 31 5.46 16.85 -29.01
CA GLU A 31 6.12 15.66 -28.48
C GLU A 31 7.40 16.10 -27.72
N TRP A 32 7.21 16.54 -26.48
CA TRP A 32 8.31 16.87 -25.61
C TRP A 32 9.00 15.59 -25.18
N THR A 33 10.26 15.48 -25.52
CA THR A 33 11.10 14.41 -24.95
C THR A 33 11.51 14.79 -23.52
N PHE A 34 11.87 13.79 -22.74
CA PHE A 34 12.40 14.04 -21.39
C PHE A 34 13.63 14.95 -21.42
N SER A 35 14.45 14.89 -22.46
CA SER A 35 15.59 15.77 -22.69
C SER A 35 15.16 17.22 -22.88
N ASP A 36 14.09 17.45 -23.60
CA ASP A 36 13.56 18.81 -23.84
C ASP A 36 13.05 19.43 -22.53
N ILE A 37 12.40 18.64 -21.70
CA ILE A 37 11.96 19.06 -20.36
C ILE A 37 13.15 19.41 -19.49
N LEU A 38 14.23 18.62 -19.52
CA LEU A 38 15.46 18.86 -18.78
C LEU A 38 16.35 19.95 -19.40
N ALA A 39 16.00 20.49 -20.56
CA ALA A 39 16.67 21.66 -21.12
C ALA A 39 16.44 22.92 -20.27
N ASP A 40 15.27 23.02 -19.59
CA ASP A 40 15.00 24.08 -18.61
C ASP A 40 15.93 23.95 -17.40
N PRO A 41 16.74 24.98 -17.09
CA PRO A 41 17.70 24.94 -15.98
C PRO A 41 17.05 24.71 -14.60
N LEU A 42 15.86 25.30 -14.35
CA LEU A 42 15.14 25.17 -13.09
C LEU A 42 14.59 23.74 -12.91
N ILE A 43 14.04 23.18 -13.97
CA ILE A 43 13.56 21.78 -13.96
C ILE A 43 14.73 20.82 -13.78
N ARG A 44 15.85 21.06 -14.46
CA ARG A 44 17.08 20.27 -14.33
C ARG A 44 17.62 20.29 -12.90
N GLU A 45 17.70 21.47 -12.28
CA GLU A 45 18.16 21.60 -10.89
C GLU A 45 17.25 20.84 -9.92
N ARG A 46 15.94 20.99 -10.07
CA ARG A 46 14.97 20.28 -9.25
C ARG A 46 15.05 18.76 -9.47
N TRP A 47 15.18 18.33 -10.72
CA TRP A 47 15.35 16.92 -11.06
C TRP A 47 16.62 16.32 -10.46
N GLN A 48 17.74 17.05 -10.48
CA GLN A 48 18.99 16.59 -9.85
C GLN A 48 18.81 16.40 -8.34
N LYS A 49 18.13 17.32 -7.65
CA LYS A 49 17.82 17.17 -6.23
C LYS A 49 16.94 15.94 -6.00
N VAL A 50 15.91 15.76 -6.81
CA VAL A 50 14.99 14.64 -6.73
C VAL A 50 15.70 13.31 -7.04
N ARG A 51 16.58 13.27 -8.02
CA ARG A 51 17.34 12.07 -8.41
C ARG A 51 18.27 11.54 -7.31
N THR A 52 18.74 12.41 -6.43
CA THR A 52 19.61 12.03 -5.31
C THR A 52 18.82 11.54 -4.09
N TRP A 53 17.50 11.69 -4.09
CA TRP A 53 16.65 11.22 -3.01
C TRP A 53 16.38 9.73 -3.19
N PHE A 54 16.31 9.02 -2.06
CA PHE A 54 15.86 7.64 -2.04
C PHE A 54 14.36 7.59 -2.34
N PHE A 55 13.99 7.14 -3.54
CA PHE A 55 12.59 6.93 -3.88
C PHE A 55 12.14 5.55 -3.41
N LEU A 56 11.10 5.54 -2.59
CA LEU A 56 10.32 4.35 -2.37
C LEU A 56 9.58 4.03 -3.68
N ARG A 57 10.01 2.97 -4.35
CA ARG A 57 9.26 2.35 -5.43
C ARG A 57 8.49 1.18 -4.85
N GLU A 58 7.21 1.41 -4.66
CA GLU A 58 6.32 0.45 -4.05
C GLU A 58 5.73 -0.50 -5.09
N SER A 59 5.57 -1.76 -4.69
CA SER A 59 4.74 -2.73 -5.39
C SER A 59 3.91 -3.52 -4.39
N THR A 60 2.65 -3.79 -4.75
CA THR A 60 1.72 -4.57 -3.92
C THR A 60 1.57 -5.97 -4.49
N TYR A 61 1.62 -6.98 -3.62
CA TYR A 61 1.49 -8.38 -3.99
C TYR A 61 0.35 -9.04 -3.22
N ASP A 62 -0.55 -9.69 -3.96
CA ASP A 62 -1.56 -10.58 -3.39
C ASP A 62 -0.89 -11.93 -3.10
N MET A 63 -0.70 -12.24 -1.80
CA MET A 63 0.10 -13.39 -1.34
C MET A 63 -0.61 -14.73 -1.47
N THR A 64 -1.94 -14.72 -1.34
CA THR A 64 -2.79 -15.92 -1.38
C THR A 64 -4.22 -15.52 -1.73
N ASN A 65 -4.98 -16.44 -2.31
CA ASN A 65 -6.40 -16.26 -2.57
C ASN A 65 -7.28 -16.80 -1.40
N ARG A 66 -6.67 -17.24 -0.30
CA ARG A 66 -7.33 -17.77 0.89
C ARG A 66 -7.44 -16.72 1.99
N CYS A 67 -8.56 -16.75 2.71
CA CYS A 67 -8.77 -15.97 3.93
C CYS A 67 -9.50 -16.81 4.97
N ASN A 68 -9.25 -16.54 6.24
CA ASN A 68 -9.91 -17.18 7.38
C ASN A 68 -11.22 -16.50 7.79
N ILE A 69 -11.66 -15.47 7.06
CA ILE A 69 -12.96 -14.80 7.22
C ILE A 69 -13.59 -14.48 5.85
N ARG A 70 -14.90 -14.15 5.87
CA ARG A 70 -15.67 -13.72 4.70
C ARG A 70 -16.39 -12.42 5.02
N CYS A 71 -15.75 -11.30 4.69
CA CYS A 71 -16.33 -9.97 4.91
C CYS A 71 -17.37 -9.65 3.84
N ASP A 72 -18.46 -8.97 4.24
CA ASP A 72 -19.37 -8.35 3.28
C ASP A 72 -18.63 -7.22 2.54
N GLY A 73 -18.83 -7.09 1.25
CA GLY A 73 -18.16 -6.07 0.42
C GLY A 73 -16.66 -6.30 0.23
N CYS A 74 -16.17 -7.54 0.41
CA CYS A 74 -14.77 -7.84 0.23
C CYS A 74 -14.41 -7.87 -1.26
N TYR A 75 -13.65 -6.88 -1.72
CA TYR A 75 -13.23 -6.77 -3.12
C TYR A 75 -12.55 -8.02 -3.68
N TYR A 76 -11.95 -8.82 -2.79
CA TYR A 76 -11.25 -10.05 -3.17
C TYR A 76 -12.21 -11.17 -3.56
N TYR A 77 -13.36 -11.27 -2.86
CA TYR A 77 -14.35 -12.32 -3.07
C TYR A 77 -15.56 -11.91 -3.89
N GLU A 78 -15.78 -10.61 -4.09
CA GLU A 78 -16.81 -10.10 -5.01
C GLU A 78 -16.34 -10.09 -6.46
N GLY A 79 -15.02 -10.23 -6.70
CA GLY A 79 -14.42 -10.31 -8.02
C GLY A 79 -13.82 -11.69 -8.31
N ASP A 80 -13.13 -11.77 -9.44
CA ASP A 80 -12.54 -13.02 -9.96
C ASP A 80 -11.21 -13.40 -9.28
N LYS A 81 -10.69 -12.58 -8.39
CA LYS A 81 -9.39 -12.81 -7.74
C LYS A 81 -9.33 -14.11 -6.95
N GLN A 82 -10.44 -14.55 -6.35
CA GLN A 82 -10.52 -15.82 -5.61
C GLN A 82 -10.27 -17.05 -6.49
N PHE A 83 -10.40 -16.91 -7.82
CA PHE A 83 -10.17 -17.97 -8.79
C PHE A 83 -8.79 -17.89 -9.46
N ALA A 84 -7.99 -16.87 -9.12
CA ALA A 84 -6.64 -16.76 -9.64
C ALA A 84 -5.79 -17.95 -9.21
N LEU A 85 -4.88 -18.37 -10.07
CA LEU A 85 -3.92 -19.42 -9.74
C LEU A 85 -3.02 -18.93 -8.62
N GLU A 86 -3.00 -19.67 -7.51
CA GLU A 86 -2.13 -19.37 -6.38
C GLU A 86 -0.76 -20.01 -6.60
N ASN A 87 0.28 -19.21 -6.48
CA ASN A 87 1.64 -19.72 -6.47
C ASN A 87 2.16 -19.75 -5.02
N SER A 88 2.26 -20.95 -4.46
CA SER A 88 2.76 -21.19 -3.11
C SER A 88 4.23 -21.66 -3.07
N ASP A 89 4.95 -21.65 -4.22
CA ASP A 89 6.37 -22.02 -4.28
C ASP A 89 7.26 -20.84 -3.78
N PRO A 90 7.96 -20.99 -2.64
CA PRO A 90 8.85 -19.96 -2.12
C PRO A 90 9.96 -19.57 -3.09
N GLU A 91 10.47 -20.50 -3.89
CA GLU A 91 11.54 -20.21 -4.85
C GLU A 91 11.02 -19.44 -6.06
N ALA A 92 9.79 -19.66 -6.49
CA ALA A 92 9.16 -18.83 -7.52
C ALA A 92 8.98 -17.38 -7.02
N TRP A 93 8.56 -17.21 -5.77
CA TRP A 93 8.49 -15.90 -5.14
C TRP A 93 9.85 -15.23 -5.03
N ARG A 94 10.89 -15.96 -4.64
CA ARG A 94 12.26 -15.45 -4.58
C ARG A 94 12.71 -14.94 -5.94
N ARG A 95 12.53 -15.70 -7.00
CA ARG A 95 12.87 -15.30 -8.38
C ARG A 95 12.11 -14.04 -8.81
N LEU A 96 10.81 -13.97 -8.52
CA LEU A 96 9.98 -12.79 -8.79
C LEU A 96 10.57 -11.55 -8.10
N LEU A 97 10.83 -11.62 -6.79
CA LEU A 97 11.29 -10.48 -6.01
C LEU A 97 12.69 -10.03 -6.43
N GLN A 98 13.57 -10.95 -6.81
CA GLN A 98 14.88 -10.62 -7.39
C GLN A 98 14.76 -9.88 -8.73
N ALA A 99 13.78 -10.26 -9.55
CA ALA A 99 13.47 -9.51 -10.78
C ALA A 99 12.90 -8.12 -10.46
N GLU A 100 12.03 -8.01 -9.45
CA GLU A 100 11.48 -6.74 -8.99
C GLU A 100 12.56 -5.79 -8.43
N LYS A 101 13.52 -6.31 -7.67
CA LYS A 101 14.69 -5.53 -7.23
C LYS A 101 15.47 -4.96 -8.41
N LYS A 102 15.67 -5.75 -9.47
CA LYS A 102 16.35 -5.29 -10.71
C LYS A 102 15.54 -4.19 -11.42
N ARG A 103 14.21 -4.23 -11.32
CA ARG A 103 13.31 -3.16 -11.80
C ARG A 103 13.35 -1.91 -10.91
N GLY A 104 13.99 -1.98 -9.75
CA GLY A 104 14.15 -0.90 -8.80
C GLY A 104 13.04 -0.81 -7.75
N ILE A 105 12.26 -1.88 -7.54
CA ILE A 105 11.31 -1.96 -6.42
C ILE A 105 12.11 -2.03 -5.12
N THR A 106 11.81 -1.13 -4.18
CA THR A 106 12.51 -0.99 -2.91
C THR A 106 11.59 -1.14 -1.70
N TYR A 107 10.28 -1.19 -1.93
CA TYR A 107 9.27 -1.32 -0.89
C TYR A 107 8.15 -2.25 -1.38
N VAL A 108 7.71 -3.16 -0.53
CA VAL A 108 6.61 -4.08 -0.86
C VAL A 108 5.45 -3.95 0.12
N VAL A 109 4.23 -4.01 -0.41
CA VAL A 109 3.02 -4.18 0.40
C VAL A 109 2.49 -5.59 0.15
N LEU A 110 2.49 -6.39 1.18
CA LEU A 110 1.93 -7.74 1.13
C LEU A 110 0.45 -7.67 1.53
N ALA A 111 -0.39 -8.02 0.61
CA ALA A 111 -1.84 -8.00 0.73
C ALA A 111 -2.43 -9.32 0.21
N GLY A 112 -3.60 -9.27 -0.34
CA GLY A 112 -4.30 -10.41 -0.89
C GLY A 112 -5.46 -10.83 -0.01
N ALA A 113 -5.87 -12.11 -0.04
CA ALA A 113 -6.98 -12.48 0.81
C ALA A 113 -6.55 -12.38 2.29
N GLU A 114 -5.53 -13.13 2.74
CA GLU A 114 -4.96 -12.98 4.08
C GLU A 114 -3.49 -13.47 4.13
N PRO A 115 -2.52 -12.54 4.16
CA PRO A 115 -1.09 -12.89 4.16
C PRO A 115 -0.64 -13.73 5.36
N ALA A 116 -1.29 -13.58 6.53
CA ALA A 116 -0.94 -14.35 7.71
C ALA A 116 -1.19 -15.86 7.57
N LEU A 117 -1.85 -16.31 6.48
CA LEU A 117 -2.03 -17.73 6.19
C LEU A 117 -0.81 -18.35 5.48
N VAL A 118 0.08 -17.52 4.93
CA VAL A 118 1.27 -17.93 4.18
C VAL A 118 2.53 -17.22 4.72
N PRO A 119 2.85 -17.38 6.02
CA PRO A 119 3.95 -16.65 6.64
C PRO A 119 5.31 -16.97 6.02
N GLU A 120 5.49 -18.16 5.48
CA GLU A 120 6.70 -18.58 4.77
C GLU A 120 6.96 -17.74 3.52
N LEU A 121 5.92 -17.39 2.78
CA LEU A 121 6.05 -16.50 1.62
C LEU A 121 6.33 -15.05 2.05
N CYS A 122 5.71 -14.61 3.14
CA CYS A 122 6.00 -13.29 3.72
C CYS A 122 7.47 -13.19 4.18
N GLU A 123 8.02 -14.29 4.73
CA GLU A 123 9.44 -14.37 5.12
C GLU A 123 10.36 -14.24 3.90
N VAL A 124 10.06 -14.95 2.80
CA VAL A 124 10.81 -14.81 1.53
C VAL A 124 10.79 -13.37 1.04
N CYS A 125 9.62 -12.71 1.09
CA CYS A 125 9.53 -11.30 0.69
C CYS A 125 10.40 -10.42 1.57
N TYR A 126 10.39 -10.64 2.90
CA TYR A 126 11.20 -9.88 3.83
C TYR A 126 12.70 -10.08 3.63
N GLN A 127 13.14 -11.31 3.34
CA GLN A 127 14.54 -11.62 3.05
C GLN A 127 15.04 -10.92 1.78
N GLU A 128 14.20 -10.86 0.74
CA GLU A 128 14.60 -10.26 -0.53
C GLU A 128 14.47 -8.72 -0.53
N ILE A 129 13.39 -8.17 0.01
CA ILE A 129 13.14 -6.73 0.08
C ILE A 129 12.77 -6.37 1.52
N PRO A 130 13.72 -5.96 2.37
CA PRO A 130 13.49 -5.80 3.81
C PRO A 130 12.65 -4.57 4.20
N LEU A 131 12.24 -3.74 3.23
CA LEU A 131 11.36 -2.60 3.47
C LEU A 131 9.95 -2.93 2.95
N GLY A 132 8.94 -2.78 3.81
CA GLY A 132 7.58 -3.08 3.41
C GLY A 132 6.56 -3.01 4.52
N ALA A 133 5.34 -3.37 4.17
CA ALA A 133 4.20 -3.51 5.06
C ALA A 133 3.40 -4.78 4.74
N ILE A 134 2.66 -5.27 5.73
CA ILE A 134 1.69 -6.35 5.57
C ILE A 134 0.32 -5.83 5.97
N ALA A 135 -0.67 -5.94 5.09
CA ALA A 135 -2.07 -5.67 5.41
C ALA A 135 -2.76 -6.98 5.80
N THR A 136 -3.26 -7.07 7.03
CA THR A 136 -3.85 -8.30 7.58
C THR A 136 -5.15 -8.02 8.33
N ASN A 137 -6.01 -9.02 8.42
CA ASN A 137 -7.16 -8.97 9.31
C ASN A 137 -6.80 -9.10 10.80
N GLY A 138 -5.56 -9.44 11.13
CA GLY A 138 -5.03 -9.48 12.49
C GLY A 138 -5.46 -10.69 13.34
N LEU A 139 -6.16 -11.67 12.78
CA LEU A 139 -6.64 -12.84 13.53
C LEU A 139 -5.60 -13.95 13.72
N LYS A 140 -4.49 -13.85 13.00
CA LYS A 140 -3.32 -14.72 13.13
C LYS A 140 -2.07 -13.83 13.19
N ALA A 141 -1.17 -14.12 14.12
CA ALA A 141 0.06 -13.35 14.28
C ALA A 141 1.05 -13.63 13.14
N ILE A 142 1.68 -12.56 12.64
CA ILE A 142 2.82 -12.61 11.71
C ILE A 142 4.08 -12.87 12.54
N PRO A 143 4.96 -13.81 12.15
CA PRO A 143 6.20 -14.09 12.87
C PRO A 143 7.03 -12.83 13.16
N SER A 144 7.67 -12.80 14.34
CA SER A 144 8.47 -11.66 14.78
C SER A 144 9.79 -11.52 14.01
N SER A 145 10.23 -12.55 13.28
CA SER A 145 11.34 -12.49 12.34
C SER A 145 11.11 -11.49 11.20
N ILE A 146 9.85 -11.28 10.81
CA ILE A 146 9.44 -10.35 9.75
C ILE A 146 9.24 -8.97 10.39
N ARG A 147 10.10 -8.01 10.08
CA ARG A 147 10.07 -6.67 10.69
C ARG A 147 9.28 -5.62 9.90
N TYR A 148 8.45 -6.03 8.97
CA TYR A 148 7.55 -5.13 8.25
C TYR A 148 6.58 -4.44 9.22
N ARG A 149 6.11 -3.24 8.83
CA ARG A 149 4.90 -2.66 9.44
C ARG A 149 3.71 -3.58 9.20
N ILE A 150 2.88 -3.75 10.21
CA ILE A 150 1.69 -4.61 10.14
C ILE A 150 0.46 -3.72 10.27
N HIS A 151 -0.23 -3.52 9.17
CA HIS A 151 -1.46 -2.75 9.12
C HIS A 151 -2.63 -3.67 9.45
N ILE A 152 -3.22 -3.45 10.61
CA ILE A 152 -4.35 -4.23 11.11
C ILE A 152 -5.64 -3.61 10.59
N SER A 153 -6.45 -4.39 9.87
CA SER A 153 -7.76 -3.96 9.40
C SER A 153 -8.78 -3.96 10.55
N ALA A 154 -8.72 -2.96 11.42
CA ALA A 154 -9.68 -2.77 12.51
C ALA A 154 -10.89 -1.95 12.02
N TRP A 155 -12.11 -2.50 12.16
CA TRP A 155 -13.34 -1.90 11.64
C TRP A 155 -14.33 -1.52 12.75
N GLY A 156 -13.82 -1.09 13.90
CA GLY A 156 -14.61 -0.67 15.04
C GLY A 156 -14.83 -1.80 16.07
N SER A 157 -15.98 -1.78 16.76
CA SER A 157 -16.27 -2.72 17.82
C SER A 157 -16.41 -4.18 17.35
N ASP A 158 -16.38 -5.12 18.29
CA ASP A 158 -16.62 -6.54 18.00
C ASP A 158 -18.02 -6.78 17.39
N GLU A 159 -19.01 -6.00 17.77
CA GLU A 159 -20.35 -6.06 17.21
C GLU A 159 -20.36 -5.64 15.72
N THR A 160 -19.73 -4.51 15.39
CA THR A 160 -19.58 -4.05 14.01
C THR A 160 -18.80 -5.06 13.19
N SER A 161 -17.71 -5.59 13.73
CA SER A 161 -16.89 -6.61 13.09
C SER A 161 -17.66 -7.91 12.84
N LEU A 162 -18.49 -8.35 13.79
CA LEU A 162 -19.35 -9.53 13.62
C LEU A 162 -20.34 -9.31 12.47
N ARG A 163 -20.96 -8.15 12.41
CA ARG A 163 -21.96 -7.82 11.39
C ARG A 163 -21.36 -7.79 9.98
N ILE A 164 -20.22 -7.10 9.80
CA ILE A 164 -19.63 -6.84 8.48
C ILE A 164 -18.61 -7.90 8.10
N ARG A 165 -17.76 -8.30 9.04
CA ARG A 165 -16.63 -9.20 8.76
C ARG A 165 -16.93 -10.67 9.08
N LYS A 166 -18.12 -10.94 9.64
CA LYS A 166 -18.60 -12.29 9.99
C LYS A 166 -17.65 -13.03 10.97
N ALA A 167 -16.88 -12.29 11.75
CA ALA A 167 -15.93 -12.85 12.72
C ALA A 167 -16.22 -12.35 14.13
N LYS A 168 -16.31 -13.29 15.10
CA LYS A 168 -16.55 -12.99 16.51
C LYS A 168 -15.29 -12.52 17.21
N ASN A 169 -15.44 -11.60 18.18
CA ASN A 169 -14.37 -11.13 19.06
C ASN A 169 -13.13 -10.64 18.27
N MET A 170 -13.37 -9.98 17.15
CA MET A 170 -12.31 -9.67 16.22
C MET A 170 -11.34 -8.63 16.78
N LEU A 171 -11.86 -7.54 17.33
CA LEU A 171 -11.02 -6.50 17.94
C LEU A 171 -10.21 -7.07 19.11
N ARG A 172 -10.85 -7.88 19.97
CA ARG A 172 -10.15 -8.51 21.08
C ARG A 172 -9.00 -9.39 20.60
N ARG A 173 -9.24 -10.25 19.62
CA ARG A 173 -8.20 -11.12 19.05
C ARG A 173 -7.08 -10.32 18.36
N GLN A 174 -7.41 -9.22 17.70
CA GLN A 174 -6.42 -8.30 17.13
C GLN A 174 -5.53 -7.70 18.21
N LEU A 175 -6.12 -7.26 19.32
CA LEU A 175 -5.38 -6.72 20.47
C LEU A 175 -4.55 -7.80 21.17
N ASP A 176 -5.07 -9.01 21.33
CA ASP A 176 -4.33 -10.14 21.91
C ASP A 176 -3.08 -10.48 21.06
N ASN A 177 -3.20 -10.44 19.73
CA ASN A 177 -2.11 -10.75 18.81
C ASN A 177 -1.11 -9.59 18.62
N TYR A 178 -1.58 -8.33 18.68
CA TYR A 178 -0.81 -7.19 18.21
C TYR A 178 -0.80 -5.97 19.12
N GLY A 179 -1.54 -5.98 20.23
CA GLY A 179 -1.66 -4.81 21.11
C GLY A 179 -0.32 -4.34 21.69
N ASN A 180 0.63 -5.25 21.83
CA ASN A 180 2.00 -4.96 22.30
C ASN A 180 3.07 -5.13 21.18
N ASP A 181 2.66 -5.33 19.94
CA ASP A 181 3.61 -5.49 18.83
C ASP A 181 4.01 -4.11 18.27
N PRO A 182 5.29 -3.71 18.39
CA PRO A 182 5.74 -2.39 17.92
C PRO A 182 5.65 -2.20 16.41
N ARG A 183 5.42 -3.26 15.66
CA ARG A 183 5.21 -3.21 14.19
C ARG A 183 3.79 -2.83 13.83
N ALA A 184 2.81 -3.04 14.75
CA ALA A 184 1.39 -2.93 14.46
C ALA A 184 0.91 -1.48 14.32
N VAL A 185 -0.01 -1.28 13.40
CA VAL A 185 -0.77 -0.05 13.15
C VAL A 185 -2.23 -0.45 12.99
N PHE A 186 -3.11 0.11 13.84
CA PHE A 186 -4.56 -0.13 13.84
C PHE A 186 -5.31 0.97 13.09
#